data_9ae3b980ff0f4f11095a2e2d41e45ebd
#
_entry.id   9ae3b980ff0f4f11095a2e2d41e45ebd
#
_cell.length_a   1.000
_cell.length_b   1.000
_cell.length_c   1.000
_cell.angle_alpha   90.00
_cell.angle_beta   90.00
_cell.angle_gamma   90.00
#
_symmetry.space_group_name_H-M   'P 1'
#
loop_
_entity.id
_entity.type
_entity.pdbx_description
1 polymer ?
#
loop_
_entity_poly.entity_id
_entity_poly.type
_entity_poly.pdbx_seq_one_letter_code
_entity_poly.pdbx_strand_id
1 'polypeptide(L)'
;FETRVLKAAPAAAPARKSTHLYVTSWQAATVPAAEDAKAALVMCASPPLAVASGSGAAAAAPSASIGAVVYAVGLGAGAKASDSLAGLAAAFDVARTHTITRSTPPMWMVSAGALAARSSGTGVSSHAGLMGLTRQARSEAPQSQLPIIDLDVLRPGMTELAAVSKLAGKLGLGYNGTPEPEMAFDGSSQRVPRLTEAAGSLGGPIKLYFDARGAVSNLRVVSQEEDDSEPVHGEVKLHVGAVGLNFRDVLNVLGVYPGDPGEPGSDCAAHIADKGTGIPHLSVGDAALGHGLAVLSSLSKSDARLMAAITDSLSFEQACTLPTTWCTVHMSLLAARPAAGHDVLLHAGAGGVGLTSQEYCHFIGNRAMANVGRPYKHFYLHKMGLAGRTLSSRDGSAFALGASKLLGSGRLRFSLNSLSADFIACTFALLRQDGKLCEIGKRAVWSYERHAAACSNNFTMIALDSTIDQTPWWMCGTLRTLSARADAFVLHGLPMELFDLEKNVLAAFRTLQSGTNTGKVVVRIPKTAPTPPRGAHLLSGGTGGLGLVTGKWLGESGASSVVL
;
A
#
# COMPACT_ATOMS: atom_id res chain seq x y z
N PHE A 1 -18.56 -26.46 -32.94
CA PHE A 1 -18.26 -25.02 -32.78
C PHE A 1 -16.88 -24.76 -33.35
N GLU A 2 -16.83 -24.15 -34.55
CA GLU A 2 -15.57 -23.75 -35.18
C GLU A 2 -15.02 -22.48 -34.49
N THR A 3 -13.84 -22.61 -33.94
CA THR A 3 -13.05 -21.45 -33.48
C THR A 3 -12.46 -20.74 -34.69
N ARG A 4 -13.02 -19.62 -35.09
CA ARG A 4 -12.36 -18.70 -36.04
C ARG A 4 -11.29 -17.91 -35.32
N VAL A 5 -10.05 -18.22 -35.59
CA VAL A 5 -8.90 -17.38 -35.25
C VAL A 5 -8.95 -16.14 -36.16
N LEU A 6 -9.32 -14.99 -35.60
CA LEU A 6 -9.19 -13.71 -36.27
C LEU A 6 -7.73 -13.28 -36.23
N LYS A 7 -7.01 -13.42 -37.34
CA LYS A 7 -5.73 -12.73 -37.56
C LYS A 7 -6.00 -11.23 -37.63
N ALA A 8 -5.50 -10.49 -36.68
CA ALA A 8 -5.51 -9.04 -36.72
C ALA A 8 -4.56 -8.52 -37.81
N ALA A 9 -5.09 -7.76 -38.76
CA ALA A 9 -4.29 -6.94 -39.65
C ALA A 9 -3.78 -5.69 -38.93
N PRO A 10 -2.58 -5.16 -39.25
CA PRO A 10 -2.09 -3.94 -38.64
C PRO A 10 -2.84 -2.74 -39.25
N ALA A 11 -3.86 -2.27 -38.57
CA ALA A 11 -4.49 -1.02 -38.84
C ALA A 11 -4.21 -0.04 -37.72
N ALA A 12 -4.00 1.24 -38.08
CA ALA A 12 -3.87 2.34 -37.13
C ALA A 12 -4.96 2.22 -36.06
N ALA A 13 -4.55 2.17 -34.78
CA ALA A 13 -5.42 1.87 -33.67
C ALA A 13 -6.55 2.92 -33.61
N PRO A 14 -7.83 2.54 -33.83
CA PRO A 14 -8.92 3.39 -33.44
C PRO A 14 -8.86 3.53 -31.92
N ALA A 15 -9.12 4.72 -31.39
CA ALA A 15 -9.26 4.96 -29.96
C ALA A 15 -10.10 3.81 -29.36
N ARG A 16 -9.47 2.94 -28.55
CA ARG A 16 -10.16 1.84 -27.89
C ARG A 16 -11.31 2.45 -27.11
N LYS A 17 -12.54 2.08 -27.44
CA LYS A 17 -13.68 2.28 -26.55
C LYS A 17 -13.26 1.63 -25.23
N SER A 18 -13.07 2.44 -24.20
CA SER A 18 -12.78 1.95 -22.87
C SER A 18 -13.94 1.04 -22.47
N THR A 19 -13.64 -0.25 -22.23
CA THR A 19 -14.57 -1.14 -21.54
C THR A 19 -14.67 -0.60 -20.13
N HIS A 20 -15.76 0.08 -19.82
CA HIS A 20 -15.98 0.61 -18.48
C HIS A 20 -16.21 -0.55 -17.52
N LEU A 21 -15.23 -0.80 -16.65
CA LEU A 21 -15.39 -1.65 -15.49
C LEU A 21 -16.03 -0.81 -14.38
N TYR A 22 -17.09 -1.33 -13.78
CA TYR A 22 -17.76 -0.67 -12.67
C TYR A 22 -17.44 -1.42 -11.38
N VAL A 23 -17.13 -0.66 -10.33
CA VAL A 23 -16.98 -1.17 -8.98
C VAL A 23 -18.03 -0.54 -8.07
N THR A 24 -18.48 -1.28 -7.07
CA THR A 24 -19.31 -0.73 -6.02
C THR A 24 -18.46 0.09 -5.07
N SER A 25 -18.64 1.41 -5.03
CA SER A 25 -18.02 2.30 -4.06
C SER A 25 -19.05 2.74 -3.02
N TRP A 26 -18.61 2.90 -1.75
CA TRP A 26 -19.44 3.36 -0.67
C TRP A 26 -19.29 4.88 -0.51
N GLN A 27 -20.34 5.61 -0.87
CA GLN A 27 -20.34 7.08 -0.83
C GLN A 27 -21.12 7.58 0.38
N ALA A 28 -20.67 8.69 0.98
CA ALA A 28 -21.43 9.37 2.02
C ALA A 28 -22.76 9.86 1.45
N ALA A 29 -23.84 9.61 2.18
CA ALA A 29 -25.17 10.08 1.82
C ALA A 29 -25.83 10.76 3.03
N THR A 30 -26.54 11.84 2.76
CA THR A 30 -27.47 12.43 3.71
C THR A 30 -28.85 11.89 3.42
N VAL A 31 -29.41 11.09 4.33
CA VAL A 31 -30.81 10.70 4.26
C VAL A 31 -31.59 11.72 5.07
N PRO A 32 -32.65 12.33 4.48
CA PRO A 32 -33.50 13.25 5.21
C PRO A 32 -34.11 12.55 6.44
N ALA A 33 -34.09 13.22 7.59
CA ALA A 33 -34.82 12.74 8.77
C ALA A 33 -36.33 12.73 8.43
N ALA A 34 -37.01 11.60 8.71
CA ALA A 34 -38.45 11.54 8.51
C ALA A 34 -39.14 12.37 9.57
N GLU A 35 -40.04 13.26 9.18
CA GLU A 35 -40.78 14.17 10.08
C GLU A 35 -41.80 13.46 10.93
N ASP A 36 -42.28 12.25 10.56
CA ASP A 36 -43.24 11.45 11.30
C ASP A 36 -42.74 10.04 11.61
N ALA A 37 -42.18 9.85 12.79
CA ALA A 37 -41.70 8.54 13.25
C ALA A 37 -42.87 7.66 13.70
N LYS A 38 -43.24 6.64 12.92
CA LYS A 38 -44.17 5.58 13.33
C LYS A 38 -43.47 4.52 14.19
N ALA A 39 -44.26 3.79 15.00
CA ALA A 39 -43.74 2.69 15.81
C ALA A 39 -43.05 1.61 14.93
N ALA A 40 -41.89 1.12 15.36
CA ALA A 40 -41.19 0.01 14.72
C ALA A 40 -41.23 -1.23 15.60
N LEU A 41 -41.50 -2.40 15.00
CA LEU A 41 -41.38 -3.70 15.66
C LEU A 41 -39.96 -4.22 15.49
N VAL A 42 -39.23 -4.44 16.57
CA VAL A 42 -37.89 -5.03 16.54
C VAL A 42 -38.00 -6.52 16.87
N MET A 43 -37.53 -7.35 15.93
CA MET A 43 -37.39 -8.79 16.09
C MET A 43 -35.92 -9.13 16.23
N CYS A 44 -35.50 -9.64 17.37
CA CYS A 44 -34.18 -10.25 17.58
C CYS A 44 -34.32 -11.77 17.55
N ALA A 45 -33.22 -12.50 17.38
CA ALA A 45 -33.20 -13.97 17.38
C ALA A 45 -33.60 -14.64 18.71
N SER A 46 -33.91 -13.82 19.75
CA SER A 46 -34.58 -14.16 21.02
C SER A 46 -35.89 -13.40 21.07
N PRO A 47 -36.89 -13.76 21.93
CA PRO A 47 -38.30 -13.44 21.71
C PRO A 47 -38.57 -11.98 21.28
N PRO A 48 -39.57 -11.75 20.41
CA PRO A 48 -39.83 -10.45 19.80
C PRO A 48 -40.16 -9.37 20.86
N LEU A 49 -39.43 -8.25 20.80
CA LEU A 49 -39.68 -7.08 21.62
C LEU A 49 -40.23 -5.95 20.74
N ALA A 50 -41.38 -5.40 21.11
CA ALA A 50 -41.91 -4.18 20.48
C ALA A 50 -41.19 -2.96 21.06
N VAL A 51 -40.56 -2.14 20.19
CA VAL A 51 -39.94 -0.86 20.58
C VAL A 51 -40.64 0.27 19.83
N ALA A 52 -41.23 1.18 20.58
CA ALA A 52 -41.78 2.41 20.03
C ALA A 52 -40.67 3.45 19.86
N SER A 53 -40.56 4.09 18.70
CA SER A 53 -39.73 5.26 18.48
C SER A 53 -40.41 6.51 19.03
N GLY A 54 -40.01 6.94 20.20
CA GLY A 54 -40.44 8.15 20.87
C GLY A 54 -39.82 8.21 22.25
N SER A 55 -39.51 9.39 22.75
CA SER A 55 -38.86 9.61 24.05
C SER A 55 -39.72 9.10 25.21
N GLY A 56 -39.56 7.81 25.50
CA GLY A 56 -40.25 7.16 26.64
C GLY A 56 -40.51 5.69 26.34
N ALA A 57 -39.80 4.80 27.04
CA ALA A 57 -40.07 3.37 27.02
C ALA A 57 -41.44 3.08 27.62
N ALA A 58 -42.46 3.00 26.78
CA ALA A 58 -43.77 2.49 27.17
C ALA A 58 -44.07 1.24 26.34
N ALA A 59 -44.47 0.16 27.00
CA ALA A 59 -44.99 -1.03 26.33
C ALA A 59 -46.13 -0.60 25.39
N ALA A 60 -45.97 -0.87 24.09
CA ALA A 60 -46.91 -0.40 23.09
C ALA A 60 -48.30 -0.98 23.32
N ALA A 61 -49.30 -0.10 23.41
CA ALA A 61 -50.68 -0.48 23.37
C ALA A 61 -51.03 -1.13 22.02
N PRO A 62 -51.93 -2.12 21.96
CA PRO A 62 -52.18 -2.93 20.75
C PRO A 62 -52.87 -2.20 19.58
N SER A 63 -52.99 -0.88 19.60
CA SER A 63 -53.66 -0.10 18.56
C SER A 63 -52.78 0.83 17.73
N ALA A 64 -51.47 0.87 17.96
CA ALA A 64 -50.57 1.70 17.14
C ALA A 64 -50.23 0.97 15.81
N SER A 65 -50.47 1.64 14.68
CA SER A 65 -50.09 1.11 13.37
C SER A 65 -48.54 0.95 13.27
N ILE A 66 -48.08 -0.28 13.11
CA ILE A 66 -46.67 -0.59 12.94
C ILE A 66 -46.20 -0.01 11.57
N GLY A 67 -45.25 0.90 11.58
CA GLY A 67 -44.73 1.55 10.39
C GLY A 67 -43.54 0.81 9.73
N ALA A 68 -42.83 -0.03 10.50
CA ALA A 68 -41.71 -0.82 9.99
C ALA A 68 -41.44 -2.03 10.90
N VAL A 69 -40.88 -3.08 10.36
CA VAL A 69 -40.34 -4.23 11.09
C VAL A 69 -38.83 -4.21 10.97
N VAL A 70 -38.12 -4.39 12.08
CA VAL A 70 -36.64 -4.48 12.10
C VAL A 70 -36.26 -5.87 12.56
N TYR A 71 -35.53 -6.60 11.69
CA TYR A 71 -35.02 -7.91 12.00
C TYR A 71 -33.51 -7.87 12.19
N ALA A 72 -33.05 -8.03 13.41
CA ALA A 72 -31.64 -8.02 13.78
C ALA A 72 -31.16 -9.43 14.10
N VAL A 73 -30.14 -9.90 13.41
CA VAL A 73 -29.58 -11.25 13.56
C VAL A 73 -28.26 -11.15 14.31
N GLY A 74 -28.25 -11.70 15.56
CA GLY A 74 -27.01 -12.05 16.28
C GLY A 74 -25.89 -11.03 16.18
N LEU A 75 -26.16 -9.76 16.49
CA LEU A 75 -25.21 -8.65 16.33
C LEU A 75 -24.02 -8.72 17.31
N GLY A 76 -23.96 -9.76 18.17
CA GLY A 76 -22.93 -9.91 19.20
C GLY A 76 -21.54 -10.20 18.64
N ALA A 77 -20.53 -9.54 19.19
CA ALA A 77 -19.13 -9.81 18.87
C ALA A 77 -18.76 -11.24 19.29
N GLY A 78 -18.37 -12.10 18.33
CA GLY A 78 -17.89 -13.46 18.60
C GLY A 78 -18.82 -14.60 18.22
N ALA A 79 -19.86 -14.35 17.43
CA ALA A 79 -20.75 -15.42 16.93
C ALA A 79 -19.93 -16.47 16.15
N LYS A 80 -20.09 -17.74 16.55
CA LYS A 80 -19.47 -18.87 15.83
C LYS A 80 -20.14 -19.03 14.46
N ALA A 81 -19.45 -19.64 13.50
CA ALA A 81 -20.01 -19.88 12.17
C ALA A 81 -21.33 -20.69 12.20
N SER A 82 -21.50 -21.58 13.19
CA SER A 82 -22.77 -22.31 13.45
C SER A 82 -23.93 -21.37 13.76
N ASP A 83 -23.70 -20.33 14.54
CA ASP A 83 -24.72 -19.38 14.96
C ASP A 83 -25.15 -18.48 13.80
N SER A 84 -24.20 -18.18 12.90
CA SER A 84 -24.46 -17.46 11.64
C SER A 84 -25.41 -18.22 10.72
N LEU A 85 -25.23 -19.55 10.59
CA LEU A 85 -26.07 -20.37 9.74
C LEU A 85 -27.49 -20.48 10.28
N ALA A 86 -27.66 -20.67 11.60
CA ALA A 86 -28.97 -20.68 12.26
C ALA A 86 -29.67 -19.34 12.11
N GLY A 87 -28.95 -18.23 12.29
CA GLY A 87 -29.45 -16.87 12.09
C GLY A 87 -29.88 -16.60 10.65
N LEU A 88 -29.11 -17.10 9.67
CA LEU A 88 -29.43 -16.99 8.24
C LEU A 88 -30.69 -17.81 7.89
N ALA A 89 -30.83 -19.03 8.41
CA ALA A 89 -32.01 -19.85 8.21
C ALA A 89 -33.28 -19.17 8.76
N ALA A 90 -33.21 -18.63 9.98
CA ALA A 90 -34.31 -17.89 10.56
C ALA A 90 -34.65 -16.61 9.75
N ALA A 91 -33.64 -15.88 9.28
CA ALA A 91 -33.81 -14.72 8.41
C ALA A 91 -34.48 -15.09 7.07
N PHE A 92 -34.16 -16.26 6.52
CA PHE A 92 -34.79 -16.77 5.30
C PHE A 92 -36.29 -17.02 5.50
N ASP A 93 -36.69 -17.69 6.58
CA ASP A 93 -38.10 -17.96 6.88
C ASP A 93 -38.90 -16.67 7.13
N VAL A 94 -38.31 -15.71 7.81
CA VAL A 94 -38.92 -14.41 8.06
C VAL A 94 -39.05 -13.61 6.75
N ALA A 95 -38.01 -13.56 5.91
CA ALA A 95 -38.05 -12.90 4.61
C ALA A 95 -39.07 -13.53 3.69
N ARG A 96 -39.13 -14.86 3.64
CA ARG A 96 -40.13 -15.62 2.86
C ARG A 96 -41.56 -15.30 3.28
N THR A 97 -41.81 -15.28 4.58
CA THR A 97 -43.13 -14.95 5.12
C THR A 97 -43.50 -13.50 4.76
N HIS A 98 -42.57 -12.56 4.89
CA HIS A 98 -42.77 -11.17 4.53
C HIS A 98 -43.07 -10.97 3.04
N THR A 99 -42.35 -11.68 2.15
CA THR A 99 -42.54 -11.56 0.70
C THR A 99 -43.89 -12.15 0.22
N ILE A 100 -44.42 -13.14 0.92
CA ILE A 100 -45.72 -13.75 0.61
C ILE A 100 -46.87 -12.86 1.09
N THR A 101 -46.70 -12.15 2.20
CA THR A 101 -47.76 -11.35 2.85
C THR A 101 -47.74 -9.93 2.28
N ARG A 102 -48.49 -9.67 1.21
CA ARG A 102 -48.45 -8.44 0.37
C ARG A 102 -48.84 -7.12 1.06
N SER A 103 -49.24 -7.10 2.34
CA SER A 103 -49.69 -5.90 3.05
C SER A 103 -48.89 -5.57 4.31
N THR A 104 -47.70 -6.08 4.43
CA THR A 104 -46.82 -5.83 5.58
C THR A 104 -46.01 -4.54 5.42
N PRO A 105 -45.70 -3.82 6.52
CA PRO A 105 -44.81 -2.68 6.49
C PRO A 105 -43.40 -3.11 6.05
N PRO A 106 -42.55 -2.19 5.54
CA PRO A 106 -41.19 -2.50 5.14
C PRO A 106 -40.41 -3.21 6.26
N MET A 107 -39.66 -4.23 5.90
CA MET A 107 -38.85 -5.01 6.84
C MET A 107 -37.36 -4.68 6.65
N TRP A 108 -36.78 -4.09 7.66
CA TRP A 108 -35.35 -3.77 7.68
C TRP A 108 -34.54 -4.95 8.23
N MET A 109 -33.65 -5.47 7.40
CA MET A 109 -32.66 -6.45 7.84
C MET A 109 -31.44 -5.71 8.37
N VAL A 110 -30.94 -6.11 9.54
CA VAL A 110 -29.78 -5.46 10.17
C VAL A 110 -28.67 -6.47 10.36
N SER A 111 -27.49 -6.15 9.82
CA SER A 111 -26.24 -6.89 10.01
C SER A 111 -25.20 -6.02 10.70
N ALA A 112 -24.10 -6.59 11.16
CA ALA A 112 -22.98 -5.86 11.72
C ALA A 112 -21.67 -6.31 11.10
N GLY A 113 -20.93 -5.36 10.48
CA GLY A 113 -19.63 -5.58 9.90
C GLY A 113 -19.60 -6.50 8.67
N ALA A 114 -20.76 -6.74 8.02
CA ALA A 114 -20.86 -7.59 6.84
C ALA A 114 -20.34 -6.92 5.56
N LEU A 115 -20.31 -5.59 5.54
CA LEU A 115 -19.90 -4.80 4.39
C LEU A 115 -18.53 -4.18 4.61
N ALA A 116 -17.67 -4.28 3.60
CA ALA A 116 -16.39 -3.58 3.57
C ALA A 116 -16.57 -2.09 3.21
N ALA A 117 -17.47 -1.39 3.90
CA ALA A 117 -17.70 0.05 3.69
C ALA A 117 -16.56 0.91 4.25
N ARG A 118 -15.58 0.30 4.90
CA ARG A 118 -14.43 0.94 5.55
C ARG A 118 -13.16 0.80 4.75
N SER A 119 -12.30 1.79 4.86
CA SER A 119 -10.95 1.80 4.29
C SER A 119 -9.94 0.90 5.05
N SER A 120 -10.30 0.35 6.22
CA SER A 120 -9.36 -0.38 7.10
C SER A 120 -9.95 -1.64 7.75
N GLY A 121 -11.04 -2.22 7.23
CA GLY A 121 -11.78 -3.25 7.95
C GLY A 121 -11.59 -4.67 7.41
N THR A 122 -11.19 -5.58 8.28
CA THR A 122 -11.53 -7.00 8.16
C THR A 122 -13.04 -7.14 8.33
N GLY A 123 -13.77 -7.33 7.23
CA GLY A 123 -15.22 -7.60 7.28
C GLY A 123 -15.49 -8.87 8.09
N VAL A 124 -16.53 -8.85 8.92
CA VAL A 124 -16.98 -10.03 9.63
C VAL A 124 -17.81 -10.87 8.66
N SER A 125 -17.26 -11.96 8.18
CA SER A 125 -17.90 -12.83 7.17
C SER A 125 -19.19 -13.51 7.65
N SER A 126 -19.42 -13.56 8.96
CA SER A 126 -20.56 -14.26 9.58
C SER A 126 -21.92 -13.77 9.13
N HIS A 127 -22.07 -12.49 8.75
CA HIS A 127 -23.35 -11.91 8.32
C HIS A 127 -23.44 -11.66 6.80
N ALA A 128 -22.42 -12.03 6.03
CA ALA A 128 -22.41 -11.81 4.58
C ALA A 128 -23.56 -12.51 3.85
N GLY A 129 -24.01 -13.68 4.36
CA GLY A 129 -25.15 -14.41 3.82
C GLY A 129 -26.46 -13.63 3.85
N LEU A 130 -26.67 -12.78 4.86
CA LEU A 130 -27.86 -11.95 4.98
C LEU A 130 -27.97 -10.91 3.85
N MET A 131 -26.82 -10.36 3.42
CA MET A 131 -26.76 -9.46 2.27
C MET A 131 -27.19 -10.15 0.98
N GLY A 132 -26.66 -11.36 0.74
CA GLY A 132 -27.04 -12.18 -0.41
C GLY A 132 -28.53 -12.52 -0.40
N LEU A 133 -29.05 -12.94 0.75
CA LEU A 133 -30.47 -13.25 0.93
C LEU A 133 -31.39 -12.07 0.60
N THR A 134 -31.10 -10.88 1.14
CA THR A 134 -31.93 -9.69 0.91
C THR A 134 -31.86 -9.20 -0.53
N ARG A 135 -30.69 -9.29 -1.19
CA ARG A 135 -30.54 -8.98 -2.62
C ARG A 135 -31.37 -9.93 -3.48
N GLN A 136 -31.27 -11.23 -3.20
CA GLN A 136 -32.05 -12.24 -3.91
C GLN A 136 -33.54 -12.06 -3.71
N ALA A 137 -34.00 -11.89 -2.47
CA ALA A 137 -35.41 -11.66 -2.15
C ALA A 137 -35.99 -10.42 -2.86
N ARG A 138 -35.24 -9.32 -2.91
CA ARG A 138 -35.64 -8.12 -3.68
C ARG A 138 -35.67 -8.36 -5.19
N SER A 139 -34.76 -9.20 -5.71
CA SER A 139 -34.75 -9.55 -7.14
C SER A 139 -35.94 -10.42 -7.53
N GLU A 140 -36.32 -11.36 -6.67
CA GLU A 140 -37.44 -12.27 -6.91
C GLU A 140 -38.81 -11.64 -6.63
N ALA A 141 -38.87 -10.75 -5.65
CA ALA A 141 -40.08 -10.05 -5.25
C ALA A 141 -39.81 -8.53 -5.13
N PRO A 142 -39.70 -7.79 -6.24
CA PRO A 142 -39.36 -6.37 -6.24
C PRO A 142 -40.32 -5.49 -5.42
N GLN A 143 -41.56 -5.93 -5.26
CA GLN A 143 -42.58 -5.25 -4.44
C GLN A 143 -42.35 -5.43 -2.94
N SER A 144 -41.54 -6.41 -2.52
CA SER A 144 -41.22 -6.61 -1.11
C SER A 144 -40.17 -5.59 -0.68
N GLN A 145 -40.55 -4.75 0.27
CA GLN A 145 -39.65 -3.72 0.81
C GLN A 145 -38.75 -4.37 1.88
N LEU A 146 -37.60 -4.88 1.43
CA LEU A 146 -36.58 -5.56 2.26
C LEU A 146 -35.24 -4.80 2.21
N PRO A 147 -35.14 -3.58 2.73
CA PRO A 147 -33.87 -2.88 2.83
C PRO A 147 -32.95 -3.54 3.87
N ILE A 148 -31.65 -3.40 3.67
CA ILE A 148 -30.65 -3.90 4.60
C ILE A 148 -29.75 -2.78 5.10
N ILE A 149 -29.43 -2.83 6.39
CA ILE A 149 -28.52 -1.91 7.04
C ILE A 149 -27.39 -2.70 7.68
N ASP A 150 -26.16 -2.34 7.35
CA ASP A 150 -24.98 -2.85 8.02
C ASP A 150 -24.47 -1.82 9.04
N LEU A 151 -24.44 -2.26 10.28
CA LEU A 151 -23.93 -1.46 11.38
C LEU A 151 -22.42 -1.64 11.51
N ASP A 152 -21.79 -0.63 12.04
CA ASP A 152 -20.44 -0.76 12.56
C ASP A 152 -20.36 -1.85 13.63
N VAL A 153 -19.20 -2.53 13.75
CA VAL A 153 -19.00 -3.54 14.79
C VAL A 153 -19.38 -2.94 16.14
N LEU A 154 -20.27 -3.61 16.84
CA LEU A 154 -20.75 -3.11 18.13
C LEU A 154 -19.60 -2.89 19.09
N ARG A 155 -19.56 -1.73 19.71
CA ARG A 155 -18.54 -1.44 20.74
C ARG A 155 -18.75 -2.37 21.93
N PRO A 156 -17.67 -2.83 22.59
CA PRO A 156 -17.81 -3.61 23.82
C PRO A 156 -18.73 -2.91 24.83
N GLY A 157 -19.74 -3.62 25.32
CA GLY A 157 -20.73 -3.08 26.27
C GLY A 157 -22.00 -2.49 25.68
N MET A 158 -22.14 -2.41 24.35
CA MET A 158 -23.40 -2.01 23.73
C MET A 158 -24.27 -3.24 23.47
N THR A 159 -25.50 -3.24 23.99
CA THR A 159 -26.46 -4.30 23.70
C THR A 159 -27.04 -4.13 22.28
N GLU A 160 -27.43 -5.26 21.66
CA GLU A 160 -28.10 -5.27 20.35
C GLU A 160 -29.31 -4.34 20.30
N LEU A 161 -30.12 -4.38 21.35
CA LEU A 161 -31.29 -3.54 21.48
C LEU A 161 -30.97 -2.05 21.52
N ALA A 162 -29.90 -1.65 22.23
CA ALA A 162 -29.47 -0.26 22.29
C ALA A 162 -28.93 0.22 20.92
N ALA A 163 -28.24 -0.63 20.20
CA ALA A 163 -27.75 -0.31 18.84
C ALA A 163 -28.93 -0.11 17.87
N VAL A 164 -29.88 -1.03 17.87
CA VAL A 164 -31.09 -0.97 17.01
C VAL A 164 -32.00 0.18 17.39
N SER A 165 -32.21 0.45 18.69
CA SER A 165 -33.02 1.59 19.15
C SER A 165 -32.42 2.94 18.76
N LYS A 166 -31.09 3.07 18.85
CA LYS A 166 -30.38 4.27 18.42
C LYS A 166 -30.48 4.46 16.90
N LEU A 167 -30.44 3.35 16.14
CA LEU A 167 -30.65 3.34 14.71
C LEU A 167 -32.06 3.75 14.32
N ALA A 168 -33.08 3.17 14.99
CA ALA A 168 -34.49 3.49 14.80
C ALA A 168 -34.78 4.97 15.00
N GLY A 169 -34.20 5.57 16.06
CA GLY A 169 -34.32 6.99 16.33
C GLY A 169 -33.63 7.90 15.31
N LYS A 170 -32.53 7.43 14.68
CA LYS A 170 -31.83 8.22 13.68
C LYS A 170 -32.46 8.14 12.28
N LEU A 171 -33.07 7.02 11.94
CA LEU A 171 -33.60 6.76 10.60
C LEU A 171 -35.03 7.24 10.42
N GLY A 172 -35.72 7.61 11.54
CA GLY A 172 -37.14 7.87 11.47
C GLY A 172 -37.83 6.78 10.67
N LEU A 173 -37.90 5.55 11.19
CA LEU A 173 -38.30 4.34 10.45
C LEU A 173 -39.72 4.32 9.89
N GLY A 174 -40.22 5.45 9.42
CA GLY A 174 -41.34 5.52 8.51
C GLY A 174 -40.82 5.52 7.10
N TYR A 175 -40.99 4.43 6.36
CA TYR A 175 -40.60 4.35 4.95
C TYR A 175 -41.53 5.26 4.13
N ASN A 176 -41.23 6.54 4.11
CA ASN A 176 -41.70 7.45 3.09
C ASN A 176 -40.51 7.74 2.14
N GLY A 177 -40.17 6.71 1.37
CA GLY A 177 -39.34 6.90 0.18
C GLY A 177 -37.86 7.12 0.36
N THR A 178 -37.16 6.40 1.28
CA THR A 178 -35.70 6.30 1.10
C THR A 178 -35.43 5.41 -0.10
N PRO A 179 -34.85 5.94 -1.19
CA PRO A 179 -34.60 5.15 -2.41
C PRO A 179 -33.46 4.14 -2.27
N GLU A 180 -32.87 3.99 -1.06
CA GLU A 180 -31.66 3.23 -0.83
C GLU A 180 -31.97 1.87 -0.20
N PRO A 181 -31.90 0.78 -0.99
CA PRO A 181 -32.16 -0.56 -0.48
C PRO A 181 -31.03 -1.11 0.39
N GLU A 182 -29.86 -0.50 0.35
CA GLU A 182 -28.68 -0.91 1.10
C GLU A 182 -27.99 0.29 1.70
N MET A 183 -27.69 0.22 2.99
CA MET A 183 -26.98 1.27 3.71
C MET A 183 -25.95 0.68 4.67
N ALA A 184 -24.87 1.39 4.91
CA ALA A 184 -23.88 1.07 5.94
C ALA A 184 -23.63 2.28 6.83
N PHE A 185 -23.40 2.02 8.12
CA PHE A 185 -23.04 3.04 9.10
C PHE A 185 -21.60 2.85 9.56
N ASP A 186 -20.82 3.91 9.49
CA ASP A 186 -19.44 4.00 9.98
C ASP A 186 -19.43 5.12 11.04
N GLY A 187 -19.61 4.74 12.30
CA GLY A 187 -19.76 5.69 13.41
C GLY A 187 -20.97 6.60 13.25
N SER A 188 -20.75 7.84 12.82
CA SER A 188 -21.79 8.83 12.54
C SER A 188 -22.11 9.00 11.06
N SER A 189 -21.28 8.41 10.18
CA SER A 189 -21.42 8.56 8.73
C SER A 189 -22.34 7.48 8.16
N GLN A 190 -23.26 7.88 7.31
CA GLN A 190 -24.11 7.01 6.54
C GLN A 190 -23.52 6.86 5.14
N ARG A 191 -23.43 5.63 4.63
CA ARG A 191 -22.87 5.31 3.32
C ARG A 191 -23.86 4.47 2.52
N VAL A 192 -23.92 4.71 1.23
CA VAL A 192 -24.73 3.96 0.26
C VAL A 192 -23.85 3.43 -0.86
N PRO A 193 -24.16 2.24 -1.40
CA PRO A 193 -23.39 1.69 -2.52
C PRO A 193 -23.72 2.43 -3.80
N ARG A 194 -22.70 2.76 -4.60
CA ARG A 194 -22.83 3.32 -5.94
C ARG A 194 -21.95 2.55 -6.91
N LEU A 195 -22.46 2.26 -8.08
CA LEU A 195 -21.63 1.82 -9.18
C LEU A 195 -20.85 3.02 -9.69
N THR A 196 -19.55 2.97 -9.50
CA THR A 196 -18.63 3.96 -10.04
C THR A 196 -17.78 3.30 -11.11
N GLU A 197 -17.42 4.08 -12.12
CA GLU A 197 -16.46 3.60 -13.10
C GLU A 197 -15.15 3.22 -12.38
N ALA A 198 -14.75 1.96 -12.49
CA ALA A 198 -13.45 1.55 -12.02
C ALA A 198 -12.42 2.20 -12.95
N ALA A 199 -11.40 2.84 -12.39
CA ALA A 199 -10.20 3.10 -13.18
C ALA A 199 -9.80 1.75 -13.79
N GLY A 200 -9.80 1.67 -15.12
CA GLY A 200 -9.66 0.41 -15.83
C GLY A 200 -8.39 -0.29 -15.37
N SER A 201 -8.53 -1.43 -14.69
CA SER A 201 -7.42 -2.29 -14.37
C SER A 201 -6.88 -2.86 -15.68
N LEU A 202 -5.60 -2.64 -15.93
CA LEU A 202 -4.94 -3.24 -17.08
C LEU A 202 -4.83 -4.75 -16.81
N GLY A 203 -5.45 -5.56 -17.66
CA GLY A 203 -5.27 -7.01 -17.57
C GLY A 203 -3.86 -7.43 -17.97
N GLY A 204 -3.29 -8.42 -17.25
CA GLY A 204 -1.95 -8.95 -17.54
C GLY A 204 -0.80 -8.09 -16.98
N PRO A 205 0.43 -8.32 -17.46
CA PRO A 205 1.63 -7.58 -17.04
C PRO A 205 1.52 -6.09 -17.39
N ILE A 206 2.03 -5.24 -16.49
CA ILE A 206 2.00 -3.77 -16.64
C ILE A 206 3.39 -3.19 -16.40
N LYS A 207 3.65 -2.02 -16.98
CA LYS A 207 4.88 -1.25 -16.76
C LYS A 207 4.62 0.25 -16.70
N LEU A 208 5.52 0.95 -16.00
CA LEU A 208 5.58 2.39 -16.08
C LEU A 208 6.14 2.81 -17.45
N TYR A 209 5.54 3.84 -18.03
CA TYR A 209 5.94 4.38 -19.32
C TYR A 209 5.85 5.91 -19.33
N PHE A 210 6.67 6.56 -20.14
CA PHE A 210 6.57 7.98 -20.44
C PHE A 210 7.14 8.27 -21.85
N ASP A 211 6.49 9.18 -22.56
CA ASP A 211 6.91 9.56 -23.91
C ASP A 211 8.11 10.52 -23.88
N ALA A 212 8.17 11.38 -22.86
CA ALA A 212 9.20 12.38 -22.71
C ALA A 212 9.50 12.67 -21.24
N ARG A 213 10.76 12.92 -20.95
CA ARG A 213 11.20 13.44 -19.65
C ARG A 213 10.75 14.90 -19.49
N GLY A 214 10.74 15.42 -18.26
CA GLY A 214 10.45 16.82 -17.94
C GLY A 214 9.41 17.01 -16.86
N ALA A 215 8.42 16.12 -16.73
CA ALA A 215 7.38 16.24 -15.72
C ALA A 215 6.90 14.87 -15.21
N VAL A 216 6.57 14.80 -13.92
CA VAL A 216 5.96 13.60 -13.31
C VAL A 216 4.60 13.28 -13.94
N SER A 217 3.88 14.29 -14.45
CA SER A 217 2.60 14.10 -15.14
C SER A 217 2.71 13.33 -16.45
N ASN A 218 3.90 13.18 -17.01
CA ASN A 218 4.12 12.41 -18.25
C ASN A 218 4.12 10.90 -18.00
N LEU A 219 4.22 10.49 -16.75
CA LEU A 219 4.19 9.08 -16.37
C LEU A 219 2.79 8.50 -16.56
N ARG A 220 2.73 7.32 -17.15
CA ARG A 220 1.52 6.52 -17.28
C ARG A 220 1.84 5.04 -17.13
N VAL A 221 0.87 4.26 -16.74
CA VAL A 221 0.99 2.81 -16.67
C VAL A 221 0.38 2.23 -17.95
N VAL A 222 1.08 1.30 -18.56
CA VAL A 222 0.67 0.64 -19.79
C VAL A 222 0.80 -0.88 -19.66
N SER A 223 0.10 -1.63 -20.52
CA SER A 223 0.30 -3.06 -20.62
C SER A 223 1.76 -3.34 -21.02
N GLN A 224 2.33 -4.36 -20.41
CA GLN A 224 3.67 -4.86 -20.74
C GLN A 224 3.53 -6.09 -21.65
N GLU A 225 4.29 -6.13 -22.71
CA GLU A 225 4.41 -7.33 -23.53
C GLU A 225 5.22 -8.38 -22.76
N GLU A 226 4.83 -9.63 -22.88
CA GLU A 226 5.61 -10.75 -22.33
C GLU A 226 6.89 -10.90 -23.15
N ASP A 227 8.00 -11.07 -22.42
CA ASP A 227 9.29 -11.33 -23.05
C ASP A 227 9.60 -12.83 -22.93
N ASP A 228 9.34 -13.56 -24.00
CA ASP A 228 9.57 -15.01 -24.11
C ASP A 228 11.03 -15.37 -24.38
N SER A 229 11.95 -14.39 -24.51
CA SER A 229 13.38 -14.66 -24.72
C SER A 229 13.95 -15.39 -23.51
N GLU A 230 14.76 -16.43 -23.74
CA GLU A 230 15.50 -17.09 -22.66
C GLU A 230 16.55 -16.14 -22.05
N PRO A 231 16.74 -16.15 -20.70
CA PRO A 231 17.74 -15.32 -20.06
C PRO A 231 19.15 -15.77 -20.47
N VAL A 232 20.02 -14.80 -20.77
CA VAL A 232 21.39 -15.07 -21.17
C VAL A 232 22.29 -15.43 -19.97
N HIS A 233 23.54 -15.78 -20.22
CA HIS A 233 24.51 -16.09 -19.17
C HIS A 233 24.64 -14.94 -18.16
N GLY A 234 24.44 -15.25 -16.86
CA GLY A 234 24.49 -14.27 -15.77
C GLY A 234 23.22 -13.42 -15.58
N GLU A 235 22.19 -13.57 -16.41
CA GLU A 235 20.95 -12.83 -16.35
C GLU A 235 19.85 -13.62 -15.60
N VAL A 236 19.03 -12.93 -14.81
CA VAL A 236 17.80 -13.47 -14.19
C VAL A 236 16.59 -12.69 -14.67
N LYS A 237 15.50 -13.39 -14.90
CA LYS A 237 14.16 -12.80 -15.07
C LYS A 237 13.46 -12.67 -13.71
N LEU A 238 12.75 -11.59 -13.54
CA LEU A 238 12.13 -11.18 -12.28
C LEU A 238 10.64 -11.02 -12.44
N HIS A 239 9.87 -11.62 -11.51
CA HIS A 239 8.51 -11.21 -11.21
C HIS A 239 8.57 -10.19 -10.06
N VAL A 240 8.46 -8.92 -10.39
CA VAL A 240 8.67 -7.83 -9.43
C VAL A 240 7.46 -7.73 -8.50
N GLY A 241 7.71 -7.69 -7.20
CA GLY A 241 6.67 -7.54 -6.17
C GLY A 241 6.62 -6.13 -5.58
N ALA A 242 7.78 -5.51 -5.36
CA ALA A 242 7.87 -4.15 -4.82
C ALA A 242 9.14 -3.43 -5.31
N VAL A 243 9.05 -2.12 -5.44
CA VAL A 243 10.13 -1.23 -5.91
C VAL A 243 10.33 -0.09 -4.92
N GLY A 244 11.56 0.10 -4.47
CA GLY A 244 11.96 1.21 -3.61
C GLY A 244 12.42 2.40 -4.43
N LEU A 245 11.64 3.47 -4.52
CA LEU A 245 12.03 4.66 -5.27
C LEU A 245 13.22 5.37 -4.62
N ASN A 246 14.12 5.84 -5.46
CA ASN A 246 15.26 6.69 -5.12
C ASN A 246 15.10 8.08 -5.72
N PHE A 247 15.76 9.08 -5.14
CA PHE A 247 15.68 10.44 -5.68
C PHE A 247 16.23 10.54 -7.11
N ARG A 248 17.15 9.60 -7.49
CA ARG A 248 17.60 9.38 -8.86
C ARG A 248 16.42 9.18 -9.82
N ASP A 249 15.40 8.41 -9.44
CA ASP A 249 14.24 8.12 -10.30
C ASP A 249 13.44 9.39 -10.58
N VAL A 250 13.30 10.27 -9.59
CA VAL A 250 12.67 11.59 -9.76
C VAL A 250 13.50 12.45 -10.72
N LEU A 251 14.83 12.52 -10.52
CA LEU A 251 15.71 13.30 -11.40
C LEU A 251 15.69 12.76 -12.84
N ASN A 252 15.60 11.44 -13.00
CA ASN A 252 15.46 10.78 -14.29
C ASN A 252 14.20 11.23 -15.01
N VAL A 253 13.04 11.09 -14.36
CA VAL A 253 11.75 11.49 -14.94
C VAL A 253 11.71 12.98 -15.27
N LEU A 254 12.35 13.83 -14.45
CA LEU A 254 12.45 15.26 -14.71
C LEU A 254 13.50 15.64 -15.78
N GLY A 255 14.27 14.69 -16.30
CA GLY A 255 15.31 14.94 -17.30
C GLY A 255 16.52 15.74 -16.80
N VAL A 256 16.74 15.77 -15.48
CA VAL A 256 17.85 16.53 -14.85
C VAL A 256 18.92 15.62 -14.22
N TYR A 257 18.83 14.31 -14.42
CA TYR A 257 19.88 13.36 -14.06
C TYR A 257 21.03 13.43 -15.09
N PRO A 258 22.29 13.45 -14.66
CA PRO A 258 23.43 13.50 -15.58
C PRO A 258 23.56 12.22 -16.42
N GLY A 259 23.77 12.34 -17.72
CA GLY A 259 23.86 11.21 -18.66
C GLY A 259 22.52 10.59 -19.00
N ASP A 260 22.52 9.37 -19.52
CA ASP A 260 21.31 8.58 -19.74
C ASP A 260 21.14 7.55 -18.61
N PRO A 261 20.20 7.79 -17.70
CA PRO A 261 19.95 6.88 -16.59
C PRO A 261 19.11 5.64 -16.98
N GLY A 262 18.71 5.49 -18.24
CA GLY A 262 17.75 4.47 -18.67
C GLY A 262 16.32 4.73 -18.18
N GLU A 263 15.55 3.69 -17.93
CA GLU A 263 14.21 3.79 -17.32
C GLU A 263 14.30 3.96 -15.79
N PRO A 264 13.31 4.61 -15.15
CA PRO A 264 13.29 4.77 -13.69
C PRO A 264 13.00 3.45 -12.97
N GLY A 265 13.50 3.36 -11.75
CA GLY A 265 13.36 2.19 -10.87
C GLY A 265 14.57 1.25 -10.99
N SER A 266 15.17 0.97 -9.82
CA SER A 266 16.30 0.04 -9.72
C SER A 266 16.20 -0.87 -8.50
N ASP A 267 15.92 -0.32 -7.28
CA ASP A 267 15.76 -1.12 -6.07
C ASP A 267 14.49 -1.95 -6.15
N CYS A 268 14.61 -3.26 -6.12
CA CYS A 268 13.44 -4.15 -6.17
C CYS A 268 13.54 -5.32 -5.19
N ALA A 269 12.38 -5.88 -4.91
CA ALA A 269 12.22 -7.22 -4.37
C ALA A 269 11.29 -8.00 -5.31
N ALA A 270 11.69 -9.20 -5.68
CA ALA A 270 11.09 -9.97 -6.75
C ALA A 270 11.21 -11.48 -6.49
N HIS A 271 10.40 -12.28 -7.17
CA HIS A 271 10.70 -13.70 -7.36
C HIS A 271 11.56 -13.89 -8.61
N ILE A 272 12.51 -14.80 -8.52
CA ILE A 272 13.26 -15.25 -9.68
C ILE A 272 12.32 -16.10 -10.54
N ALA A 273 11.93 -15.58 -11.71
CA ALA A 273 11.03 -16.25 -12.62
C ALA A 273 11.76 -17.27 -13.49
N ASP A 274 12.98 -16.90 -13.94
CA ASP A 274 13.85 -17.73 -14.78
C ASP A 274 15.29 -17.26 -14.61
N LYS A 275 16.28 -18.11 -14.99
CA LYS A 275 17.70 -17.77 -14.90
C LYS A 275 18.50 -18.36 -16.02
N GLY A 276 19.47 -17.60 -16.51
CA GLY A 276 20.49 -18.06 -17.42
C GLY A 276 21.53 -18.96 -16.75
N THR A 277 22.52 -19.33 -17.50
CA THR A 277 23.64 -20.16 -17.00
C THR A 277 24.63 -19.35 -16.15
N GLY A 278 25.46 -20.02 -15.34
CA GLY A 278 26.50 -19.37 -14.54
C GLY A 278 26.04 -18.69 -13.26
N ILE A 279 24.86 -19.02 -12.76
CA ILE A 279 24.25 -18.40 -11.57
C ILE A 279 24.09 -19.45 -10.45
N PRO A 280 25.10 -19.63 -9.57
CA PRO A 280 25.04 -20.65 -8.51
C PRO A 280 24.30 -20.19 -7.24
N HIS A 281 24.08 -18.90 -7.04
CA HIS A 281 23.62 -18.31 -5.79
C HIS A 281 22.12 -17.94 -5.77
N LEU A 282 21.41 -18.14 -6.87
CA LEU A 282 19.97 -17.92 -7.02
C LEU A 282 19.34 -19.12 -7.72
N SER A 283 18.11 -19.44 -7.35
CA SER A 283 17.28 -20.49 -7.95
C SER A 283 15.94 -19.92 -8.42
N VAL A 284 15.35 -20.54 -9.44
CA VAL A 284 13.99 -20.20 -9.87
C VAL A 284 13.02 -20.41 -8.70
N GLY A 285 12.17 -19.43 -8.45
CA GLY A 285 11.25 -19.39 -7.31
C GLY A 285 11.79 -18.70 -6.07
N ASP A 286 13.10 -18.45 -5.96
CA ASP A 286 13.66 -17.70 -4.83
C ASP A 286 13.05 -16.29 -4.75
N ALA A 287 12.77 -15.83 -3.54
CA ALA A 287 12.58 -14.42 -3.27
C ALA A 287 13.96 -13.73 -3.21
N ALA A 288 14.11 -12.61 -3.90
CA ALA A 288 15.38 -11.90 -4.02
C ALA A 288 15.19 -10.38 -3.88
N LEU A 289 16.23 -9.71 -3.39
CA LEU A 289 16.35 -8.25 -3.37
C LEU A 289 17.57 -7.80 -4.14
N GLY A 290 17.52 -6.61 -4.71
CA GLY A 290 18.68 -6.06 -5.41
C GLY A 290 18.34 -4.93 -6.37
N HIS A 291 19.17 -4.81 -7.41
CA HIS A 291 18.99 -3.88 -8.50
C HIS A 291 18.55 -4.62 -9.76
N GLY A 292 17.44 -4.19 -10.35
CA GLY A 292 16.98 -4.65 -11.65
C GLY A 292 16.88 -3.51 -12.66
N LEU A 293 16.65 -3.86 -13.92
CA LEU A 293 16.46 -2.92 -15.02
C LEU A 293 14.97 -2.61 -15.15
N ALA A 294 14.59 -1.32 -15.17
CA ALA A 294 13.20 -0.91 -15.42
C ALA A 294 12.18 -1.61 -14.52
N VAL A 295 12.48 -1.78 -13.25
CA VAL A 295 11.71 -2.62 -12.32
C VAL A 295 10.33 -2.05 -11.92
N LEU A 296 9.97 -0.84 -12.37
CA LEU A 296 8.60 -0.34 -12.25
C LEU A 296 7.69 -1.02 -13.29
N SER A 297 7.74 -2.34 -13.28
CA SER A 297 7.06 -3.24 -14.20
C SER A 297 6.79 -4.58 -13.53
N SER A 298 5.84 -5.33 -14.06
CA SER A 298 5.50 -6.68 -13.58
C SER A 298 6.61 -7.68 -13.84
N LEU A 299 7.23 -7.58 -15.03
CA LEU A 299 8.31 -8.44 -15.47
C LEU A 299 9.54 -7.57 -15.70
N SER A 300 10.70 -8.03 -15.26
CA SER A 300 11.97 -7.33 -15.45
C SER A 300 13.13 -8.30 -15.55
N LYS A 301 14.32 -7.78 -15.78
CA LYS A 301 15.56 -8.52 -15.84
C LYS A 301 16.61 -7.88 -14.93
N SER A 302 17.57 -8.67 -14.51
CA SER A 302 18.74 -8.18 -13.76
C SER A 302 19.97 -9.02 -14.05
N ASP A 303 21.12 -8.40 -13.91
CA ASP A 303 22.36 -9.12 -13.69
C ASP A 303 22.31 -9.82 -12.33
N ALA A 304 22.46 -11.14 -12.31
CA ALA A 304 22.38 -11.93 -11.08
C ALA A 304 23.38 -11.48 -10.00
N ARG A 305 24.48 -10.84 -10.39
CA ARG A 305 25.49 -10.28 -9.48
C ARG A 305 24.99 -9.05 -8.72
N LEU A 306 23.86 -8.48 -9.12
CA LEU A 306 23.19 -7.35 -8.44
C LEU A 306 22.01 -7.79 -7.58
N MET A 307 21.82 -9.10 -7.43
CA MET A 307 20.70 -9.70 -6.68
C MET A 307 21.22 -10.63 -5.58
N ALA A 308 20.47 -10.72 -4.49
CA ALA A 308 20.70 -11.71 -3.43
C ALA A 308 19.35 -12.28 -2.97
N ALA A 309 19.34 -13.57 -2.64
CA ALA A 309 18.18 -14.20 -2.04
C ALA A 309 17.84 -13.56 -0.70
N ILE A 310 16.56 -13.43 -0.40
CA ILE A 310 16.02 -13.06 0.91
C ILE A 310 15.22 -14.23 1.47
N THR A 311 15.12 -14.26 2.78
CA THR A 311 14.31 -15.22 3.50
C THR A 311 12.97 -14.60 3.93
N ASP A 312 12.17 -15.33 4.67
CA ASP A 312 10.86 -14.89 5.16
C ASP A 312 10.92 -13.77 6.21
N SER A 313 12.13 -13.35 6.61
CA SER A 313 12.34 -12.29 7.62
C SER A 313 11.91 -10.89 7.14
N LEU A 314 11.85 -10.66 5.82
CA LEU A 314 11.48 -9.39 5.21
C LEU A 314 10.32 -9.56 4.22
N SER A 315 9.33 -8.69 4.28
CA SER A 315 8.39 -8.55 3.17
C SER A 315 9.09 -7.93 1.95
N PHE A 316 8.51 -8.07 0.75
CA PHE A 316 9.06 -7.45 -0.46
C PHE A 316 9.16 -5.93 -0.33
N GLU A 317 8.17 -5.31 0.31
CA GLU A 317 8.16 -3.88 0.56
C GLU A 317 9.31 -3.44 1.50
N GLN A 318 9.62 -4.25 2.49
CA GLN A 318 10.76 -4.00 3.37
C GLN A 318 12.08 -4.24 2.64
N ALA A 319 12.20 -5.35 1.93
CA ALA A 319 13.42 -5.75 1.24
C ALA A 319 13.84 -4.71 0.18
N CYS A 320 12.91 -4.19 -0.64
CA CYS A 320 13.23 -3.19 -1.66
C CYS A 320 13.65 -1.82 -1.08
N THR A 321 13.57 -1.60 0.23
CA THR A 321 14.09 -0.36 0.85
C THR A 321 15.60 -0.37 1.06
N LEU A 322 16.23 -1.52 1.00
CA LEU A 322 17.60 -1.74 1.47
C LEU A 322 18.71 -1.51 0.42
N PRO A 323 18.59 -1.94 -0.86
CA PRO A 323 19.74 -2.04 -1.74
C PRO A 323 20.54 -0.75 -1.89
N THR A 324 19.99 0.29 -2.50
CA THR A 324 20.72 1.56 -2.71
C THR A 324 21.09 2.24 -1.39
N THR A 325 20.20 2.23 -0.40
CA THR A 325 20.44 2.95 0.87
C THR A 325 21.63 2.38 1.62
N TRP A 326 21.64 1.06 1.84
CA TRP A 326 22.73 0.40 2.58
C TRP A 326 24.03 0.34 1.80
N CYS A 327 23.99 0.04 0.49
CA CYS A 327 25.20 0.04 -0.34
C CYS A 327 25.87 1.41 -0.36
N THR A 328 25.09 2.50 -0.51
CA THR A 328 25.61 3.86 -0.49
C THR A 328 26.23 4.23 0.87
N VAL A 329 25.57 3.88 1.96
CA VAL A 329 26.08 4.15 3.32
C VAL A 329 27.33 3.31 3.60
N HIS A 330 27.32 2.03 3.24
CA HIS A 330 28.46 1.14 3.43
C HIS A 330 29.70 1.66 2.69
N MET A 331 29.58 2.05 1.41
CA MET A 331 30.65 2.68 0.65
C MET A 331 31.19 3.95 1.33
N SER A 332 30.27 4.80 1.82
CA SER A 332 30.64 6.06 2.45
C SER A 332 31.42 5.84 3.76
N LEU A 333 30.98 4.88 4.56
CA LEU A 333 31.66 4.52 5.83
C LEU A 333 32.99 3.82 5.59
N LEU A 334 33.10 2.96 4.59
CA LEU A 334 34.38 2.36 4.18
C LEU A 334 35.38 3.42 3.73
N ALA A 335 34.92 4.45 2.99
CA ALA A 335 35.76 5.55 2.55
C ALA A 335 36.21 6.46 3.69
N ALA A 336 35.33 6.74 4.66
CA ALA A 336 35.57 7.68 5.76
C ALA A 336 36.19 7.04 7.01
N ARG A 337 35.91 5.77 7.27
CA ARG A 337 36.39 4.98 8.42
C ARG A 337 36.23 5.71 9.77
N PRO A 338 35.01 6.14 10.12
CA PRO A 338 34.80 6.74 11.43
C PRO A 338 34.91 5.66 12.52
N ALA A 339 35.55 6.00 13.65
CA ALA A 339 35.64 5.12 14.81
C ALA A 339 34.59 5.50 15.87
N ALA A 340 34.39 4.64 16.85
CA ALA A 340 33.52 4.91 18.01
C ALA A 340 33.88 6.25 18.67
N GLY A 341 32.89 7.01 19.13
CA GLY A 341 33.05 8.31 19.75
C GLY A 341 33.29 9.49 18.79
N HIS A 342 33.48 9.25 17.49
CA HIS A 342 33.62 10.34 16.52
C HIS A 342 32.29 11.06 16.28
N ASP A 343 32.34 12.40 16.14
CA ASP A 343 31.20 13.19 15.69
C ASP A 343 31.03 13.08 14.19
N VAL A 344 29.80 12.76 13.78
CA VAL A 344 29.41 12.58 12.38
C VAL A 344 28.16 13.40 12.06
N LEU A 345 28.08 13.89 10.83
CA LEU A 345 26.93 14.67 10.34
C LEU A 345 26.27 13.97 9.16
N LEU A 346 24.97 13.81 9.24
CA LEU A 346 24.14 13.13 8.24
C LEU A 346 23.13 14.12 7.66
N HIS A 347 23.31 14.50 6.39
CA HIS A 347 22.36 15.37 5.72
C HIS A 347 21.10 14.62 5.33
N ALA A 348 19.94 15.33 5.29
CA ALA A 348 18.62 14.75 5.03
C ALA A 348 18.30 13.55 5.92
N GLY A 349 18.56 13.66 7.22
CA GLY A 349 18.59 12.57 8.20
C GLY A 349 17.33 11.70 8.30
N ALA A 350 16.15 12.18 7.91
CA ALA A 350 14.90 11.41 7.92
C ALA A 350 14.56 10.73 6.58
N GLY A 351 15.42 10.85 5.57
CA GLY A 351 15.32 10.09 4.33
C GLY A 351 15.91 8.68 4.44
N GLY A 352 15.73 7.85 3.42
CA GLY A 352 16.22 6.46 3.45
C GLY A 352 17.70 6.35 3.79
N VAL A 353 18.59 7.03 3.05
CA VAL A 353 20.04 7.02 3.31
C VAL A 353 20.37 7.60 4.69
N GLY A 354 19.65 8.66 5.12
CA GLY A 354 19.87 9.28 6.44
C GLY A 354 19.56 8.32 7.59
N LEU A 355 18.45 7.62 7.54
CA LEU A 355 18.06 6.65 8.57
C LEU A 355 19.00 5.45 8.60
N THR A 356 19.34 4.89 7.43
CA THR A 356 20.35 3.83 7.32
C THR A 356 21.70 4.26 7.91
N SER A 357 22.11 5.50 7.62
CA SER A 357 23.37 6.04 8.16
C SER A 357 23.34 6.18 9.69
N GLN A 358 22.21 6.59 10.26
CA GLN A 358 22.07 6.68 11.71
C GLN A 358 22.17 5.31 12.37
N GLU A 359 21.48 4.31 11.82
CA GLU A 359 21.53 2.93 12.32
C GLU A 359 22.96 2.40 12.29
N TYR A 360 23.66 2.59 11.16
CA TYR A 360 25.04 2.13 11.03
C TYR A 360 26.01 2.91 11.92
N CYS A 361 25.86 4.23 12.04
CA CYS A 361 26.67 5.05 12.95
C CYS A 361 26.44 4.68 14.41
N HIS A 362 25.19 4.35 14.79
CA HIS A 362 24.86 3.85 16.12
C HIS A 362 25.57 2.51 16.39
N PHE A 363 25.53 1.59 15.43
CA PHE A 363 26.23 0.30 15.53
C PHE A 363 27.75 0.47 15.72
N ILE A 364 28.38 1.43 15.05
CA ILE A 364 29.81 1.74 15.22
C ILE A 364 30.11 2.47 16.54
N GLY A 365 29.08 3.07 17.17
CA GLY A 365 29.25 3.90 18.36
C GLY A 365 29.63 5.36 18.06
N ASN A 366 29.26 5.88 16.88
CA ASN A 366 29.46 7.27 16.53
C ASN A 366 28.45 8.22 17.21
N ARG A 367 28.83 9.46 17.43
CA ARG A 367 27.95 10.53 17.90
C ARG A 367 27.33 11.24 16.70
N ALA A 368 26.22 10.72 16.21
CA ALA A 368 25.54 11.26 15.05
C ALA A 368 24.78 12.56 15.35
N MET A 369 24.82 13.51 14.42
CA MET A 369 23.90 14.62 14.28
C MET A 369 23.33 14.63 12.88
N ALA A 370 22.08 15.10 12.73
CA ALA A 370 21.41 15.07 11.43
C ALA A 370 20.63 16.36 11.18
N ASN A 371 20.56 16.79 9.92
CA ASN A 371 19.67 17.88 9.57
C ASN A 371 18.40 17.41 8.86
N VAL A 372 17.30 18.09 9.16
CA VAL A 372 15.97 17.85 8.58
C VAL A 372 15.21 19.16 8.43
N GLY A 373 14.21 19.19 7.52
CA GLY A 373 13.58 20.46 7.14
C GLY A 373 12.15 20.65 7.64
N ARG A 374 11.52 19.65 8.25
CA ARG A 374 10.11 19.74 8.69
C ARG A 374 9.96 19.35 10.16
N PRO A 375 9.06 20.01 10.93
CA PRO A 375 8.90 19.75 12.37
C PRO A 375 8.65 18.28 12.71
N TYR A 376 7.77 17.60 11.98
CA TYR A 376 7.49 16.18 12.24
C TYR A 376 8.71 15.26 12.02
N LYS A 377 9.64 15.62 11.12
CA LYS A 377 10.90 14.91 10.91
C LYS A 377 11.88 15.13 12.07
N HIS A 378 11.93 16.33 12.63
CA HIS A 378 12.68 16.58 13.88
C HIS A 378 12.14 15.72 15.02
N PHE A 379 10.81 15.69 15.19
CA PHE A 379 10.16 14.86 16.21
C PHE A 379 10.42 13.39 16.01
N TYR A 380 10.38 12.92 14.75
CA TYR A 380 10.69 11.53 14.43
C TYR A 380 12.12 11.16 14.83
N LEU A 381 13.11 11.95 14.42
CA LEU A 381 14.52 11.70 14.75
C LEU A 381 14.79 11.82 16.27
N HIS A 382 14.07 12.69 16.95
CA HIS A 382 14.14 12.79 18.40
C HIS A 382 13.72 11.47 19.07
N LYS A 383 12.62 10.86 18.61
CA LYS A 383 12.17 9.53 19.07
C LYS A 383 13.18 8.41 18.75
N MET A 384 13.93 8.57 17.66
CA MET A 384 14.98 7.61 17.25
C MET A 384 16.32 7.80 18.01
N GLY A 385 16.34 8.59 19.07
CA GLY A 385 17.52 8.78 19.91
C GLY A 385 18.42 9.98 19.55
N LEU A 386 18.05 10.80 18.56
CA LEU A 386 18.77 12.04 18.19
C LEU A 386 18.23 13.30 18.92
N ALA A 387 17.78 13.14 20.15
CA ALA A 387 17.32 14.25 20.97
C ALA A 387 18.38 15.33 21.10
N GLY A 388 18.04 16.57 20.71
CA GLY A 388 18.96 17.71 20.77
C GLY A 388 20.11 17.71 19.75
N ARG A 389 20.19 16.69 18.86
CA ARG A 389 21.21 16.58 17.83
C ARG A 389 20.66 16.71 16.41
N THR A 390 19.50 17.34 16.28
CA THR A 390 18.86 17.60 14.98
C THR A 390 19.00 19.08 14.61
N LEU A 391 19.32 19.37 13.34
CA LEU A 391 19.63 20.67 12.79
C LEU A 391 18.69 21.01 11.63
N SER A 392 18.60 22.29 11.27
CA SER A 392 17.83 22.74 10.10
C SER A 392 18.49 22.30 8.79
N SER A 393 17.69 21.86 7.81
CA SER A 393 18.12 21.70 6.42
C SER A 393 17.54 22.77 5.48
N ARG A 394 17.02 23.88 6.05
CA ARG A 394 16.39 24.97 5.30
C ARG A 394 17.18 26.26 5.31
N ASP A 395 18.05 26.41 6.31
CA ASP A 395 18.84 27.61 6.54
C ASP A 395 20.28 27.21 6.88
N GLY A 396 21.23 27.53 6.00
CA GLY A 396 22.63 27.18 6.16
C GLY A 396 23.31 27.89 7.33
N SER A 397 22.92 29.11 7.64
CA SER A 397 23.46 29.86 8.78
C SER A 397 23.00 29.29 10.11
N ALA A 398 21.69 29.00 10.24
CA ALA A 398 21.13 28.34 11.42
C ALA A 398 21.71 26.92 11.59
N PHE A 399 21.92 26.21 10.50
CA PHE A 399 22.59 24.90 10.49
C PHE A 399 24.02 25.01 11.02
N ALA A 400 24.85 25.90 10.44
CA ALA A 400 26.25 26.06 10.82
C ALA A 400 26.41 26.45 12.29
N LEU A 401 25.61 27.43 12.76
CA LEU A 401 25.60 27.88 14.15
C LEU A 401 25.18 26.75 15.11
N GLY A 402 24.10 26.02 14.76
CA GLY A 402 23.61 24.89 15.56
C GLY A 402 24.65 23.78 15.65
N ALA A 403 25.25 23.39 14.53
CA ALA A 403 26.29 22.35 14.47
C ALA A 403 27.53 22.76 15.28
N SER A 404 27.98 24.03 15.16
CA SER A 404 29.11 24.56 15.96
C SER A 404 28.82 24.50 17.45
N LYS A 405 27.62 24.86 17.89
CA LYS A 405 27.22 24.74 19.30
C LYS A 405 27.25 23.32 19.81
N LEU A 406 26.78 22.35 19.01
CA LEU A 406 26.78 20.93 19.37
C LEU A 406 28.18 20.33 19.42
N LEU A 407 29.08 20.81 18.57
CA LEU A 407 30.47 20.36 18.54
C LEU A 407 31.33 21.02 19.63
N GLY A 408 30.98 22.22 20.07
CA GLY A 408 31.85 23.02 20.97
C GLY A 408 33.21 23.28 20.33
N SER A 409 34.28 22.84 21.00
CA SER A 409 35.64 22.86 20.45
C SER A 409 35.97 21.68 19.52
N GLY A 410 35.06 20.70 19.42
CA GLY A 410 35.22 19.51 18.55
C GLY A 410 35.02 19.83 17.08
N ARG A 411 35.33 18.86 16.23
CA ARG A 411 35.18 18.91 14.78
C ARG A 411 34.64 17.60 14.25
N LEU A 412 33.92 17.66 13.12
CA LEU A 412 33.39 16.48 12.48
C LEU A 412 34.51 15.59 11.91
N ARG A 413 34.41 14.28 12.12
CA ARG A 413 35.26 13.30 11.47
C ARG A 413 34.73 12.90 10.10
N PHE A 414 33.40 12.85 9.97
CA PHE A 414 32.72 12.39 8.77
C PHE A 414 31.42 13.16 8.55
N SER A 415 31.14 13.46 7.30
CA SER A 415 29.82 13.90 6.86
C SER A 415 29.38 13.15 5.61
N LEU A 416 28.11 12.70 5.61
CA LEU A 416 27.43 12.22 4.42
C LEU A 416 26.53 13.31 3.88
N ASN A 417 26.91 13.89 2.74
CA ASN A 417 26.19 15.01 2.15
C ASN A 417 25.27 14.60 1.01
N SER A 418 24.08 15.16 1.02
CA SER A 418 23.09 15.07 -0.05
C SER A 418 22.42 16.42 -0.34
N LEU A 419 22.84 17.49 0.34
CA LEU A 419 22.36 18.84 0.15
C LEU A 419 23.32 19.62 -0.74
N SER A 420 22.87 20.75 -1.24
CA SER A 420 23.61 21.61 -2.18
C SER A 420 23.82 23.01 -1.61
N ALA A 421 24.41 23.88 -2.40
CA ALA A 421 24.65 25.29 -2.11
C ALA A 421 25.55 25.51 -0.86
N ASP A 422 25.17 26.41 0.04
CA ASP A 422 25.90 26.81 1.23
C ASP A 422 26.12 25.68 2.25
N PHE A 423 25.26 24.64 2.27
CA PHE A 423 25.43 23.49 3.15
C PHE A 423 26.77 22.78 2.93
N ILE A 424 27.26 22.71 1.68
CA ILE A 424 28.55 22.08 1.35
C ILE A 424 29.69 22.85 1.98
N ALA A 425 29.74 24.18 1.78
CA ALA A 425 30.79 25.04 2.34
C ALA A 425 30.78 25.03 3.88
N CYS A 426 29.60 25.17 4.48
CA CYS A 426 29.43 25.08 5.93
C CYS A 426 29.89 23.72 6.49
N THR A 427 29.59 22.65 5.81
CA THR A 427 30.01 21.32 6.25
C THR A 427 31.52 21.14 6.19
N PHE A 428 32.20 21.62 5.13
CA PHE A 428 33.65 21.58 5.06
C PHE A 428 34.30 22.39 6.19
N ALA A 429 33.74 23.58 6.54
CA ALA A 429 34.23 24.39 7.63
C ALA A 429 34.10 23.70 9.01
N LEU A 430 33.17 22.74 9.18
CA LEU A 430 32.96 21.99 10.41
C LEU A 430 33.84 20.73 10.51
N LEU A 431 34.41 20.25 9.40
CA LEU A 431 35.26 19.07 9.37
C LEU A 431 36.64 19.36 9.99
N ARG A 432 37.23 18.35 10.63
CA ARG A 432 38.66 18.37 11.00
C ARG A 432 39.51 18.26 9.72
N GLN A 433 40.81 18.52 9.86
CA GLN A 433 41.75 18.44 8.74
C GLN A 433 41.82 17.06 8.10
N ASP A 434 41.77 15.97 8.91
CA ASP A 434 41.71 14.58 8.46
C ASP A 434 40.25 14.08 8.29
N GLY A 435 39.27 14.94 8.49
CA GLY A 435 37.86 14.64 8.30
C GLY A 435 37.48 14.45 6.84
N LYS A 436 36.39 13.72 6.58
CA LYS A 436 35.94 13.40 5.22
C LYS A 436 34.49 13.78 4.98
N LEU A 437 34.24 14.47 3.89
CA LEU A 437 32.93 14.63 3.30
C LEU A 437 32.73 13.59 2.19
N CYS A 438 31.71 12.76 2.32
CA CYS A 438 31.22 11.89 1.25
C CYS A 438 29.99 12.51 0.60
N GLU A 439 30.06 12.79 -0.70
CA GLU A 439 29.00 13.46 -1.46
C GLU A 439 28.21 12.43 -2.27
N ILE A 440 26.92 12.35 -2.03
CA ILE A 440 25.98 11.52 -2.82
C ILE A 440 25.07 12.35 -3.71
N GLY A 441 25.07 13.68 -3.54
CA GLY A 441 24.31 14.59 -4.38
C GLY A 441 24.74 14.54 -5.85
N LYS A 442 23.81 14.87 -6.74
CA LYS A 442 24.04 14.88 -8.19
C LYS A 442 23.87 16.27 -8.81
N ARG A 443 23.49 17.28 -8.01
CA ARG A 443 23.25 18.65 -8.49
C ARG A 443 23.98 19.68 -7.62
N ALA A 444 24.56 20.69 -8.28
CA ALA A 444 25.27 21.79 -7.61
C ALA A 444 26.28 21.32 -6.56
N VAL A 445 26.97 20.21 -6.85
CA VAL A 445 28.05 19.66 -6.03
C VAL A 445 29.36 20.37 -6.33
N TRP A 446 30.30 20.30 -5.39
CA TRP A 446 31.64 20.81 -5.63
C TRP A 446 32.43 19.86 -6.52
N SER A 447 33.27 20.42 -7.42
CA SER A 447 34.29 19.65 -8.10
C SER A 447 35.50 19.38 -7.18
N TYR A 448 36.32 18.42 -7.55
CA TYR A 448 37.57 18.13 -6.81
C TYR A 448 38.52 19.33 -6.83
N GLU A 449 38.60 20.09 -7.95
CA GLU A 449 39.43 21.26 -8.10
C GLU A 449 38.98 22.39 -7.17
N ARG A 450 37.66 22.62 -7.11
CA ARG A 450 37.07 23.60 -6.19
C ARG A 450 37.39 23.26 -4.73
N HIS A 451 37.25 21.97 -4.38
CA HIS A 451 37.57 21.48 -3.05
C HIS A 451 39.06 21.70 -2.73
N ALA A 452 39.96 21.26 -3.62
CA ALA A 452 41.42 21.41 -3.44
C ALA A 452 41.88 22.85 -3.29
N ALA A 453 41.19 23.80 -3.95
CA ALA A 453 41.49 25.21 -3.83
C ALA A 453 40.99 25.86 -2.51
N ALA A 454 39.98 25.29 -1.89
CA ALA A 454 39.27 25.89 -0.76
C ALA A 454 39.50 25.19 0.59
N CYS A 455 39.86 23.91 0.59
CA CYS A 455 39.86 23.07 1.78
C CYS A 455 41.08 22.15 1.84
N SER A 456 41.50 21.82 3.08
CA SER A 456 42.60 20.89 3.35
C SER A 456 42.10 19.51 3.86
N ASN A 457 40.80 19.36 4.12
CA ASN A 457 40.20 18.10 4.54
C ASN A 457 39.90 17.19 3.33
N ASN A 458 39.34 16.01 3.56
CA ASN A 458 39.13 15.02 2.51
C ASN A 458 37.74 15.13 1.88
N PHE A 459 37.67 14.88 0.58
CA PHE A 459 36.45 14.86 -0.19
C PHE A 459 36.40 13.61 -1.08
N THR A 460 35.22 12.98 -1.14
CA THR A 460 35.00 11.80 -2.00
C THR A 460 33.57 11.84 -2.54
N MET A 461 33.43 11.76 -3.85
CA MET A 461 32.13 11.54 -4.48
C MET A 461 31.78 10.05 -4.41
N ILE A 462 30.59 9.74 -3.94
CA ILE A 462 30.06 8.37 -3.86
C ILE A 462 29.12 8.17 -5.05
N ALA A 463 29.49 7.25 -5.93
CA ALA A 463 28.75 6.90 -7.13
C ALA A 463 28.50 5.40 -7.16
N LEU A 464 27.39 4.96 -6.55
CA LEU A 464 27.03 3.54 -6.50
C LEU A 464 26.88 2.96 -7.91
N ASP A 465 26.32 3.74 -8.84
CA ASP A 465 26.15 3.34 -10.25
C ASP A 465 27.48 2.88 -10.84
N SER A 466 28.53 3.72 -10.74
CA SER A 466 29.86 3.39 -11.24
C SER A 466 30.48 2.17 -10.55
N THR A 467 30.20 1.99 -9.26
CA THR A 467 30.70 0.81 -8.53
C THR A 467 30.00 -0.47 -8.98
N ILE A 468 28.70 -0.41 -9.24
CA ILE A 468 27.91 -1.53 -9.78
C ILE A 468 28.44 -1.95 -11.15
N ASP A 469 28.72 -0.98 -12.02
CA ASP A 469 29.23 -1.24 -13.38
C ASP A 469 30.63 -1.87 -13.36
N GLN A 470 31.52 -1.39 -12.48
CA GLN A 470 32.91 -1.83 -12.42
C GLN A 470 33.10 -3.11 -11.59
N THR A 471 32.37 -3.25 -10.51
CA THR A 471 32.54 -4.34 -9.53
C THR A 471 31.20 -4.89 -9.04
N PRO A 472 30.36 -5.49 -9.91
CA PRO A 472 29.01 -5.93 -9.55
C PRO A 472 28.98 -6.95 -8.41
N TRP A 473 29.95 -7.84 -8.31
CA TRP A 473 30.05 -8.81 -7.22
C TRP A 473 30.20 -8.19 -5.83
N TRP A 474 30.72 -6.97 -5.73
CA TRP A 474 30.78 -6.24 -4.48
C TRP A 474 29.34 -5.99 -3.95
N MET A 475 28.42 -5.63 -4.84
CA MET A 475 27.03 -5.43 -4.47
C MET A 475 26.38 -6.74 -4.00
N CYS A 476 26.55 -7.83 -4.73
CA CYS A 476 26.06 -9.15 -4.31
C CYS A 476 26.54 -9.51 -2.91
N GLY A 477 27.83 -9.36 -2.63
CA GLY A 477 28.41 -9.63 -1.30
C GLY A 477 27.78 -8.77 -0.20
N THR A 478 27.57 -7.48 -0.49
CA THR A 478 26.90 -6.55 0.45
C THR A 478 25.45 -6.95 0.69
N LEU A 479 24.68 -7.23 -0.36
CA LEU A 479 23.27 -7.63 -0.27
C LEU A 479 23.09 -8.95 0.50
N ARG A 480 23.96 -9.93 0.27
CA ARG A 480 23.96 -11.20 1.04
C ARG A 480 24.24 -10.97 2.52
N THR A 481 25.15 -10.04 2.85
CA THR A 481 25.41 -9.65 4.23
C THR A 481 24.17 -8.98 4.85
N LEU A 482 23.46 -8.13 4.10
CA LEU A 482 22.22 -7.48 4.55
C LEU A 482 21.13 -8.52 4.80
N SER A 483 20.93 -9.46 3.87
CA SER A 483 19.98 -10.56 4.01
C SER A 483 20.25 -11.38 5.26
N ALA A 484 21.50 -11.81 5.48
CA ALA A 484 21.88 -12.57 6.66
C ALA A 484 21.67 -11.80 7.97
N ARG A 485 21.87 -10.48 7.98
CA ARG A 485 21.60 -9.63 9.16
C ARG A 485 20.11 -9.43 9.41
N ALA A 486 19.31 -9.36 8.35
CA ALA A 486 17.86 -9.31 8.48
C ALA A 486 17.32 -10.62 9.09
N ASP A 487 17.84 -11.77 8.66
CA ASP A 487 17.49 -13.08 9.22
C ASP A 487 17.88 -13.22 10.69
N ALA A 488 18.99 -12.62 11.08
CA ALA A 488 19.41 -12.54 12.47
C ALA A 488 18.65 -11.49 13.30
N PHE A 489 17.64 -10.81 12.72
CA PHE A 489 16.89 -9.71 13.32
C PHE A 489 17.78 -8.56 13.84
N VAL A 490 18.94 -8.37 13.24
CA VAL A 490 19.85 -7.24 13.52
C VAL A 490 19.53 -6.05 12.67
N LEU A 491 18.93 -6.28 11.50
CA LEU A 491 18.56 -5.25 10.54
C LEU A 491 17.10 -5.40 10.13
N HIS A 492 16.41 -4.28 9.96
CA HIS A 492 15.01 -4.22 9.58
C HIS A 492 14.81 -3.37 8.32
N GLY A 493 13.66 -3.53 7.66
CA GLY A 493 13.25 -2.62 6.60
C GLY A 493 13.09 -1.19 7.10
N LEU A 494 13.36 -0.21 6.24
CA LEU A 494 13.18 1.19 6.58
C LEU A 494 11.69 1.55 6.71
N PRO A 495 11.34 2.57 7.52
CA PRO A 495 10.03 3.19 7.45
C PRO A 495 9.71 3.59 6.01
N MET A 496 8.45 3.36 5.59
CA MET A 496 8.09 3.56 4.20
C MET A 496 6.66 4.09 4.04
N GLU A 497 6.43 4.79 2.93
CA GLU A 497 5.10 5.12 2.43
C GLU A 497 4.81 4.24 1.22
N LEU A 498 3.65 3.55 1.23
CA LEU A 498 3.29 2.54 0.24
C LEU A 498 2.34 3.12 -0.81
N PHE A 499 2.65 2.85 -2.06
CA PHE A 499 1.86 3.20 -3.23
C PHE A 499 1.68 1.97 -4.12
N ASP A 500 0.72 2.02 -5.02
CA ASP A 500 0.44 0.97 -6.01
C ASP A 500 0.79 1.50 -7.41
N LEU A 501 1.46 0.67 -8.21
CA LEU A 501 1.91 1.09 -9.54
C LEU A 501 0.75 1.58 -10.41
N GLU A 502 -0.33 0.83 -10.44
CA GLU A 502 -1.46 1.14 -11.32
C GLU A 502 -2.30 2.30 -10.79
N LYS A 503 -2.50 2.37 -9.47
CA LYS A 503 -3.48 3.29 -8.88
C LYS A 503 -2.93 4.68 -8.59
N ASN A 504 -1.70 4.77 -8.09
CA ASN A 504 -1.21 6.03 -7.52
C ASN A 504 0.30 6.27 -7.65
N VAL A 505 0.97 5.69 -8.66
CA VAL A 505 2.42 5.88 -8.89
C VAL A 505 2.81 7.36 -9.05
N LEU A 506 1.97 8.19 -9.66
CA LEU A 506 2.25 9.63 -9.77
C LEU A 506 2.34 10.30 -8.39
N ALA A 507 1.50 9.88 -7.44
CA ALA A 507 1.57 10.38 -6.06
C ALA A 507 2.87 9.94 -5.40
N ALA A 508 3.36 8.72 -5.63
CA ALA A 508 4.64 8.23 -5.14
C ALA A 508 5.80 9.14 -5.58
N PHE A 509 5.89 9.43 -6.89
CA PHE A 509 6.92 10.33 -7.43
C PHE A 509 6.81 11.75 -6.86
N ARG A 510 5.59 12.30 -6.73
CA ARG A 510 5.36 13.64 -6.15
C ARG A 510 5.72 13.69 -4.66
N THR A 511 5.42 12.66 -3.89
CA THR A 511 5.81 12.54 -2.48
C THR A 511 7.33 12.58 -2.34
N LEU A 512 8.04 11.80 -3.14
CA LEU A 512 9.49 11.78 -3.13
C LEU A 512 10.10 13.12 -3.62
N GLN A 513 9.55 13.71 -4.69
CA GLN A 513 9.96 15.00 -5.24
C GLN A 513 9.82 16.14 -4.21
N SER A 514 8.72 16.17 -3.46
CA SER A 514 8.46 17.18 -2.42
C SER A 514 9.27 16.98 -1.14
N GLY A 515 9.92 15.81 -0.99
CA GLY A 515 10.68 15.44 0.19
C GLY A 515 9.81 15.37 1.46
N THR A 516 8.52 15.05 1.32
CA THR A 516 7.61 14.90 2.48
C THR A 516 7.76 13.55 3.16
N ASN A 517 8.17 12.52 2.45
CA ASN A 517 8.35 11.17 3.00
C ASN A 517 9.34 11.10 4.17
N THR A 518 9.09 10.18 5.09
CA THR A 518 10.07 9.70 6.08
C THR A 518 10.50 8.30 5.69
N GLY A 519 11.81 8.05 5.58
CA GLY A 519 12.33 6.78 5.05
C GLY A 519 12.18 6.67 3.54
N LYS A 520 11.63 5.56 3.06
CA LYS A 520 11.51 5.24 1.62
C LYS A 520 10.07 5.43 1.12
N VAL A 521 9.96 5.71 -0.17
CA VAL A 521 8.72 5.60 -0.95
C VAL A 521 8.79 4.28 -1.69
N VAL A 522 7.78 3.43 -1.50
CA VAL A 522 7.73 2.08 -2.07
C VAL A 522 6.50 1.94 -2.96
N VAL A 523 6.70 1.41 -4.15
CA VAL A 523 5.64 1.12 -5.12
C VAL A 523 5.44 -0.40 -5.17
N ARG A 524 4.25 -0.85 -4.82
CA ARG A 524 3.83 -2.23 -5.02
C ARG A 524 3.52 -2.47 -6.48
N ILE A 525 4.01 -3.57 -7.00
CA ILE A 525 3.65 -4.04 -8.33
C ILE A 525 2.54 -5.06 -8.14
N PRO A 526 1.34 -4.85 -8.72
CA PRO A 526 0.27 -5.81 -8.61
C PRO A 526 0.70 -7.15 -9.22
N LYS A 527 0.33 -8.25 -8.56
CA LYS A 527 0.58 -9.59 -9.09
C LYS A 527 -0.18 -9.74 -10.40
N THR A 528 0.55 -10.01 -11.46
CA THR A 528 0.02 -10.08 -12.82
C THR A 528 -0.65 -11.40 -13.16
N ALA A 529 -0.25 -12.46 -12.47
CA ALA A 529 -0.98 -13.72 -12.50
C ALA A 529 -1.69 -13.87 -11.13
N PRO A 530 -2.97 -14.21 -11.08
CA PRO A 530 -3.51 -14.75 -9.87
C PRO A 530 -2.60 -15.93 -9.49
N THR A 531 -2.15 -15.98 -8.24
CA THR A 531 -1.53 -17.20 -7.69
C THR A 531 -2.46 -18.33 -8.13
N PRO A 532 -1.97 -19.34 -8.87
CA PRO A 532 -2.87 -20.37 -9.37
C PRO A 532 -3.72 -20.84 -8.21
N PRO A 533 -5.04 -20.89 -8.37
CA PRO A 533 -5.95 -21.23 -7.29
C PRO A 533 -5.62 -22.65 -6.84
N ARG A 534 -4.84 -22.78 -5.79
CA ARG A 534 -4.49 -24.07 -5.20
C ARG A 534 -5.67 -24.57 -4.37
N GLY A 535 -5.95 -25.86 -4.45
CA GLY A 535 -7.02 -26.49 -3.67
C GLY A 535 -8.28 -26.75 -4.47
N ALA A 536 -9.33 -27.20 -3.78
CA ALA A 536 -10.64 -27.47 -4.35
C ALA A 536 -11.53 -26.22 -4.27
N HIS A 537 -12.18 -25.90 -5.36
CA HIS A 537 -13.12 -24.79 -5.48
C HIS A 537 -14.53 -25.30 -5.66
N LEU A 538 -15.45 -24.89 -4.78
CA LEU A 538 -16.87 -25.19 -4.90
C LEU A 538 -17.61 -23.98 -5.47
N LEU A 539 -18.27 -24.15 -6.60
CA LEU A 539 -19.06 -23.12 -7.27
C LEU A 539 -20.56 -23.38 -7.07
N SER A 540 -21.17 -22.64 -6.17
CA SER A 540 -22.62 -22.62 -6.03
C SER A 540 -23.26 -22.03 -7.29
N GLY A 541 -24.21 -22.78 -7.89
CA GLY A 541 -24.77 -22.43 -9.20
C GLY A 541 -23.82 -22.70 -10.36
N GLY A 542 -22.85 -23.58 -10.16
CA GLY A 542 -21.78 -23.89 -11.13
C GLY A 542 -22.27 -24.41 -12.48
N THR A 543 -23.46 -25.02 -12.55
CA THR A 543 -24.10 -25.49 -13.82
C THR A 543 -24.78 -24.36 -14.61
N GLY A 544 -24.94 -23.17 -14.04
CA GLY A 544 -25.43 -21.97 -14.74
C GLY A 544 -24.37 -21.31 -15.62
N GLY A 545 -24.78 -20.39 -16.50
CA GLY A 545 -23.88 -19.75 -17.48
C GLY A 545 -22.64 -19.11 -16.85
N LEU A 546 -22.79 -18.33 -15.77
CA LEU A 546 -21.68 -17.71 -15.05
C LEU A 546 -20.83 -18.75 -14.32
N GLY A 547 -21.45 -19.77 -13.72
CA GLY A 547 -20.75 -20.85 -13.02
C GLY A 547 -19.84 -21.63 -13.96
N LEU A 548 -20.31 -21.98 -15.14
CA LEU A 548 -19.53 -22.67 -16.17
C LEU A 548 -18.34 -21.84 -16.65
N VAL A 549 -18.56 -20.54 -16.89
CA VAL A 549 -17.47 -19.62 -17.29
C VAL A 549 -16.43 -19.50 -16.17
N THR A 550 -16.87 -19.34 -14.92
CA THR A 550 -15.98 -19.26 -13.76
C THR A 550 -15.23 -20.57 -13.55
N GLY A 551 -15.92 -21.72 -13.67
CA GLY A 551 -15.30 -23.04 -13.54
C GLY A 551 -14.23 -23.28 -14.60
N LYS A 552 -14.51 -22.90 -15.84
CA LYS A 552 -13.55 -22.97 -16.94
C LYS A 552 -12.32 -22.07 -16.65
N TRP A 553 -12.54 -20.83 -16.25
CA TRP A 553 -11.46 -19.88 -15.91
C TRP A 553 -10.60 -20.39 -14.74
N LEU A 554 -11.20 -20.94 -13.68
CA LEU A 554 -10.48 -21.55 -12.57
C LEU A 554 -9.61 -22.72 -13.04
N GLY A 555 -10.14 -23.60 -13.90
CA GLY A 555 -9.38 -24.72 -14.47
C GLY A 555 -8.20 -24.24 -15.32
N GLU A 556 -8.42 -23.26 -16.21
CA GLU A 556 -7.38 -22.65 -17.03
C GLU A 556 -6.34 -21.88 -16.20
N SER A 557 -6.74 -21.36 -15.02
CA SER A 557 -5.85 -20.68 -14.06
C SER A 557 -5.11 -21.65 -13.14
N GLY A 558 -5.26 -22.96 -13.29
CA GLY A 558 -4.50 -23.99 -12.55
C GLY A 558 -5.13 -24.46 -11.25
N ALA A 559 -6.45 -24.32 -11.08
CA ALA A 559 -7.16 -24.92 -9.95
C ALA A 559 -7.00 -26.45 -9.94
N SER A 560 -6.66 -27.02 -8.78
CA SER A 560 -6.44 -28.46 -8.63
C SER A 560 -7.74 -29.25 -8.77
N SER A 561 -8.86 -28.67 -8.39
CA SER A 561 -10.21 -29.26 -8.47
C SER A 561 -11.27 -28.17 -8.48
N VAL A 562 -12.27 -28.31 -9.33
CA VAL A 562 -13.44 -27.44 -9.39
C VAL A 562 -14.69 -28.29 -9.32
N VAL A 563 -15.55 -28.04 -8.34
CA VAL A 563 -16.86 -28.69 -8.15
C VAL A 563 -17.93 -27.66 -8.51
N LEU A 564 -18.79 -28.00 -9.49
CA LEU A 564 -19.85 -27.12 -10.00
C LEU A 564 -21.17 -27.40 -9.30
#